data_e6daf4653eda674af6eae2b58de19266
#
_entry.id   e6daf4653eda674af6eae2b58de19266
#
_cell.length_a   1.000
_cell.length_b   1.000
_cell.length_c   1.000
_cell.angle_alpha   90.00
_cell.angle_beta   90.00
_cell.angle_gamma   90.00
#
_symmetry.space_group_name_H-M   'P 1'
#
loop_
_entity.id
_entity.type
_entity.pdbx_description
1 polymer ?
#
loop_
_entity_poly.entity_id
_entity_poly.type
_entity_poly.pdbx_seq_one_letter_code
_entity_poly.pdbx_strand_id
1 'polypeptide(L)'
;MPINDDLIFNNFFNRCVMFWFFRKIRCFSLLCESQRLSLFAAWVFLGAILSVQAQPEQALGAWQLSSGWQDYSEPQMNLKGPELGVHWQSQKLGPYTLEADAHLGLQNYSSVPSGRLNSVLNLDTRWQALRASTAQPQWQYGLALHTHANFFRGTTSLGFGGYDRLSTQVWLPVRWHSASAQPWAFDAGWLLWGEHVSRLSQVNPHLQDVTNQQRKGVYLQISKNVHTDLGEMEPYARWTWVDNSDVRWVTVGPGQARGDYEPRNNRLQVGLKWQLR
;
A
#
# COMPACT_ATOMS: atom_id res chain seq x y z
N MET A 1 -28.74 -17.36 -40.19
CA MET A 1 -28.17 -16.34 -39.30
C MET A 1 -28.05 -16.95 -37.92
N PRO A 2 -26.86 -17.23 -37.41
CA PRO A 2 -26.71 -17.74 -36.07
C PRO A 2 -26.84 -16.58 -35.07
N ILE A 3 -27.69 -16.78 -34.07
CA ILE A 3 -27.91 -15.88 -32.96
C ILE A 3 -26.67 -15.99 -32.06
N ASN A 4 -26.06 -14.86 -31.78
CA ASN A 4 -24.81 -14.79 -30.99
C ASN A 4 -25.16 -14.86 -29.49
N ASP A 5 -25.16 -16.08 -28.94
CA ASP A 5 -25.55 -16.37 -27.55
C ASP A 5 -24.60 -15.75 -26.49
N ASP A 6 -23.39 -15.34 -26.90
CA ASP A 6 -22.40 -14.74 -26.01
C ASP A 6 -22.79 -13.33 -25.50
N LEU A 7 -23.63 -12.59 -26.24
CA LEU A 7 -24.08 -11.26 -25.85
C LEU A 7 -25.17 -11.30 -24.75
N ILE A 8 -25.94 -12.38 -24.68
CA ILE A 8 -27.02 -12.54 -23.69
C ILE A 8 -26.45 -12.95 -22.34
N PHE A 9 -25.41 -13.81 -22.33
CA PHE A 9 -24.80 -14.30 -21.10
C PHE A 9 -24.01 -13.20 -20.35
N ASN A 10 -23.30 -12.34 -21.06
CA ASN A 10 -22.55 -11.23 -20.48
C ASN A 10 -23.44 -10.15 -19.85
N ASN A 11 -24.62 -9.88 -20.43
CA ASN A 11 -25.57 -8.92 -19.87
C ASN A 11 -26.28 -9.44 -18.61
N PHE A 12 -26.51 -10.76 -18.52
CA PHE A 12 -27.15 -11.35 -17.34
C PHE A 12 -26.20 -11.42 -16.15
N PHE A 13 -24.94 -11.77 -16.39
CA PHE A 13 -23.92 -11.86 -15.35
C PHE A 13 -23.59 -10.48 -14.73
N ASN A 14 -23.45 -9.44 -15.55
CA ASN A 14 -23.23 -8.08 -15.11
C ASN A 14 -24.39 -7.50 -14.27
N ARG A 15 -25.64 -7.85 -14.61
CA ARG A 15 -26.82 -7.43 -13.82
C ARG A 15 -26.95 -8.16 -12.50
N CYS A 16 -26.65 -9.45 -12.44
CA CYS A 16 -26.70 -10.25 -11.21
C CYS A 16 -25.60 -9.82 -10.21
N VAL A 17 -24.38 -9.56 -10.68
CA VAL A 17 -23.26 -9.07 -9.85
C VAL A 17 -23.56 -7.68 -9.29
N MET A 18 -24.10 -6.76 -10.09
CA MET A 18 -24.50 -5.43 -9.64
C MET A 18 -25.65 -5.49 -8.60
N PHE A 19 -26.64 -6.35 -8.80
CA PHE A 19 -27.78 -6.44 -7.87
C PHE A 19 -27.38 -7.05 -6.50
N TRP A 20 -26.49 -8.03 -6.49
CA TRP A 20 -25.91 -8.61 -5.29
C TRP A 20 -25.04 -7.61 -4.53
N PHE A 21 -24.32 -6.74 -5.28
CA PHE A 21 -23.49 -5.68 -4.75
C PHE A 21 -24.29 -4.62 -3.96
N PHE A 22 -25.40 -4.15 -4.49
CA PHE A 22 -26.25 -3.15 -3.84
C PHE A 22 -26.99 -3.68 -2.58
N ARG A 23 -27.26 -4.97 -2.52
CA ARG A 23 -27.94 -5.57 -1.37
C ARG A 23 -27.03 -5.75 -0.14
N LYS A 24 -25.73 -5.91 -0.34
CA LYS A 24 -24.72 -6.01 0.73
C LYS A 24 -24.28 -4.65 1.28
N ILE A 25 -24.43 -3.56 0.53
CA ILE A 25 -24.08 -2.20 1.00
C ILE A 25 -24.93 -1.78 2.22
N ARG A 26 -26.13 -2.31 2.40
CA ARG A 26 -26.97 -2.02 3.60
C ARG A 26 -26.45 -2.64 4.91
N CYS A 27 -25.63 -3.68 4.86
CA CYS A 27 -25.01 -4.25 6.06
C CYS A 27 -23.74 -3.51 6.52
N PHE A 28 -23.25 -2.55 5.74
CA PHE A 28 -22.05 -1.76 6.03
C PHE A 28 -22.28 -0.55 6.95
N SER A 29 -23.51 -0.36 7.46
CA SER A 29 -23.87 0.79 8.32
C SER A 29 -23.22 0.77 9.70
N LEU A 30 -22.60 -0.34 10.11
CA LEU A 30 -21.97 -0.51 11.42
C LEU A 30 -20.43 -0.34 11.41
N LEU A 31 -19.81 -0.12 10.26
CA LEU A 31 -18.37 0.12 10.16
C LEU A 31 -18.07 1.62 10.23
N CYS A 32 -17.02 1.97 10.97
CA CYS A 32 -16.49 3.34 11.02
C CYS A 32 -16.17 3.85 9.60
N GLU A 33 -16.37 5.15 9.31
CA GLU A 33 -16.21 5.73 7.96
C GLU A 33 -14.84 5.46 7.34
N SER A 34 -13.78 5.41 8.15
CA SER A 34 -12.42 5.09 7.70
C SER A 34 -12.27 3.65 7.20
N GLN A 35 -12.99 2.70 7.82
CA GLN A 35 -13.01 1.31 7.33
C GLN A 35 -13.80 1.15 6.03
N ARG A 36 -14.77 2.03 5.79
CA ARG A 36 -15.54 2.02 4.53
C ARG A 36 -14.72 2.44 3.34
N LEU A 37 -13.86 3.47 3.48
CA LEU A 37 -13.00 3.96 2.40
C LEU A 37 -11.90 2.96 2.04
N SER A 38 -11.24 2.36 3.03
CA SER A 38 -10.18 1.37 2.77
C SER A 38 -10.74 0.07 2.19
N LEU A 39 -11.91 -0.40 2.66
CA LEU A 39 -12.60 -1.54 2.08
C LEU A 39 -13.17 -1.21 0.70
N PHE A 40 -13.70 -0.02 0.48
CA PHE A 40 -14.19 0.40 -0.84
C PHE A 40 -13.06 0.48 -1.86
N ALA A 41 -11.91 1.05 -1.50
CA ALA A 41 -10.72 1.06 -2.35
C ALA A 41 -10.23 -0.37 -2.67
N ALA A 42 -10.15 -1.25 -1.67
CA ALA A 42 -9.79 -2.65 -1.86
C ALA A 42 -10.80 -3.39 -2.76
N TRP A 43 -12.10 -3.12 -2.62
CA TRP A 43 -13.16 -3.72 -3.43
C TRP A 43 -13.21 -3.17 -4.87
N VAL A 44 -12.96 -1.88 -5.06
CA VAL A 44 -12.85 -1.29 -6.42
C VAL A 44 -11.66 -1.91 -7.15
N PHE A 45 -10.52 -2.09 -6.47
CA PHE A 45 -9.36 -2.77 -7.04
C PHE A 45 -9.60 -4.26 -7.27
N LEU A 46 -10.22 -4.97 -6.33
CA LEU A 46 -10.57 -6.38 -6.51
C LEU A 46 -11.58 -6.56 -7.67
N GLY A 47 -12.54 -5.65 -7.81
CA GLY A 47 -13.47 -5.61 -8.92
C GLY A 47 -12.78 -5.34 -10.26
N ALA A 48 -11.78 -4.47 -10.29
CA ALA A 48 -10.96 -4.22 -11.48
C ALA A 48 -10.11 -5.45 -11.86
N ILE A 49 -9.55 -6.17 -10.88
CA ILE A 49 -8.80 -7.42 -11.11
C ILE A 49 -9.73 -8.52 -11.63
N LEU A 50 -10.91 -8.68 -11.04
CA LEU A 50 -11.87 -9.72 -11.46
C LEU A 50 -12.46 -9.44 -12.85
N SER A 51 -12.61 -8.16 -13.25
CA SER A 51 -13.05 -7.82 -14.61
C SER A 51 -11.99 -8.07 -15.69
N VAL A 52 -10.70 -8.08 -15.31
CA VAL A 52 -9.59 -8.43 -16.22
C VAL A 52 -9.52 -9.94 -16.48
N GLN A 53 -9.97 -10.77 -15.54
CA GLN A 53 -10.01 -12.23 -15.72
C GLN A 53 -11.05 -12.73 -16.75
N ALA A 54 -11.96 -11.85 -17.20
CA ALA A 54 -13.00 -12.21 -18.18
C ALA A 54 -12.54 -12.12 -19.65
N GLN A 55 -11.26 -11.81 -19.92
CA GLN A 55 -10.71 -11.84 -21.29
C GLN A 55 -9.78 -13.04 -21.49
N PRO A 56 -9.85 -13.71 -22.66
CA PRO A 56 -9.13 -14.96 -22.87
C PRO A 56 -7.61 -14.78 -22.87
N GLU A 57 -6.94 -15.61 -22.12
CA GLU A 57 -5.53 -16.07 -22.15
C GLU A 57 -4.36 -15.10 -22.41
N GLN A 58 -4.56 -13.86 -22.87
CA GLN A 58 -3.49 -12.93 -23.24
C GLN A 58 -3.22 -11.81 -22.23
N ALA A 59 -3.93 -11.74 -21.11
CA ALA A 59 -3.91 -10.58 -20.22
C ALA A 59 -3.34 -10.84 -18.81
N LEU A 60 -2.65 -11.94 -18.58
CA LEU A 60 -1.95 -12.15 -17.32
C LEU A 60 -0.64 -11.37 -17.35
N GLY A 61 -0.56 -10.30 -16.54
CA GLY A 61 0.67 -9.53 -16.34
C GLY A 61 1.82 -10.38 -15.79
N ALA A 62 3.00 -9.77 -15.70
CA ALA A 62 4.18 -10.43 -15.14
C ALA A 62 4.14 -10.42 -13.60
N TRP A 63 4.48 -11.54 -12.99
CA TRP A 63 4.66 -11.68 -11.54
C TRP A 63 6.16 -11.77 -11.21
N GLN A 64 6.53 -11.10 -10.14
CA GLN A 64 7.87 -11.15 -9.59
C GLN A 64 7.78 -11.43 -8.08
N LEU A 65 8.71 -12.22 -7.56
CA LEU A 65 8.95 -12.30 -6.13
C LEU A 65 9.87 -11.17 -5.70
N SER A 66 9.77 -10.76 -4.46
CA SER A 66 10.68 -9.76 -3.88
C SER A 66 11.17 -10.17 -2.52
N SER A 67 12.39 -9.78 -2.21
CA SER A 67 12.94 -9.83 -0.86
C SER A 67 13.69 -8.55 -0.57
N GLY A 68 13.67 -8.11 0.68
CA GLY A 68 14.32 -6.86 1.02
C GLY A 68 14.50 -6.67 2.52
N TRP A 69 14.91 -5.47 2.83
CA TRP A 69 15.08 -4.96 4.19
C TRP A 69 14.38 -3.61 4.29
N GLN A 70 13.62 -3.42 5.37
CA GLN A 70 12.99 -2.14 5.70
C GLN A 70 13.59 -1.56 6.97
N ASP A 71 13.84 -0.26 6.94
CA ASP A 71 14.19 0.60 8.07
C ASP A 71 13.17 1.74 8.13
N TYR A 72 12.26 1.68 9.11
CA TYR A 72 11.29 2.72 9.38
C TYR A 72 11.68 3.44 10.67
N SER A 73 11.64 4.78 10.67
CA SER A 73 12.02 5.60 11.81
C SER A 73 11.09 6.78 12.02
N GLU A 74 10.75 7.03 13.27
CA GLU A 74 10.14 8.23 13.84
C GLU A 74 11.09 8.86 14.88
N PRO A 75 10.82 10.06 15.39
CA PRO A 75 11.73 10.72 16.34
C PRO A 75 12.09 9.91 17.58
N GLN A 76 11.22 9.01 18.01
CA GLN A 76 11.41 8.24 19.26
C GLN A 76 11.33 6.72 19.05
N MET A 77 11.13 6.24 17.82
CA MET A 77 11.06 4.81 17.56
C MET A 77 11.65 4.40 16.20
N ASN A 78 12.03 3.14 16.14
CA ASN A 78 12.48 2.50 14.91
C ASN A 78 11.84 1.12 14.77
N LEU A 79 11.58 0.73 13.53
CA LEU A 79 11.16 -0.59 13.10
C LEU A 79 12.09 -1.05 11.99
N LYS A 80 12.80 -2.17 12.18
CA LYS A 80 13.77 -2.68 11.22
C LYS A 80 13.64 -4.18 11.05
N GLY A 81 13.70 -4.65 9.82
CA GLY A 81 13.68 -6.08 9.57
C GLY A 81 13.56 -6.47 8.10
N PRO A 82 13.67 -7.78 7.84
CA PRO A 82 13.47 -8.33 6.51
C PRO A 82 12.02 -8.26 6.08
N GLU A 83 11.82 -8.20 4.77
CA GLU A 83 10.52 -8.31 4.12
C GLU A 83 10.58 -9.26 2.92
N LEU A 84 9.48 -9.95 2.67
CA LEU A 84 9.23 -10.75 1.48
C LEU A 84 7.98 -10.23 0.81
N GLY A 85 7.91 -10.31 -0.51
CA GLY A 85 6.75 -9.79 -1.21
C GLY A 85 6.57 -10.36 -2.60
N VAL A 86 5.50 -9.89 -3.20
CA VAL A 86 5.14 -10.14 -4.60
C VAL A 86 4.91 -8.81 -5.28
N HIS A 87 5.34 -8.72 -6.52
CA HIS A 87 5.04 -7.63 -7.43
C HIS A 87 4.30 -8.18 -8.64
N TRP A 88 3.28 -7.48 -9.07
CA TRP A 88 2.54 -7.76 -10.28
C TRP A 88 2.48 -6.52 -11.16
N GLN A 89 2.67 -6.71 -12.46
CA GLN A 89 2.54 -5.66 -13.46
C GLN A 89 1.65 -6.14 -14.59
N SER A 90 0.63 -5.38 -14.94
CA SER A 90 -0.23 -5.67 -16.09
C SER A 90 0.54 -5.55 -17.39
N GLN A 91 0.06 -6.22 -18.43
CA GLN A 91 0.36 -5.79 -19.80
C GLN A 91 -0.19 -4.37 -20.02
N LYS A 92 0.32 -3.69 -21.06
CA LYS A 92 -0.14 -2.35 -21.39
C LYS A 92 -1.63 -2.36 -21.76
N LEU A 93 -2.43 -1.62 -21.00
CA LEU A 93 -3.85 -1.38 -21.26
C LEU A 93 -4.00 -0.03 -22.00
N GLY A 94 -3.72 -0.03 -23.29
CA GLY A 94 -3.58 1.22 -24.06
C GLY A 94 -2.38 2.04 -23.56
N PRO A 95 -2.56 3.30 -23.11
CA PRO A 95 -1.48 4.11 -22.57
C PRO A 95 -1.16 3.80 -21.09
N TYR A 96 -1.91 2.92 -20.43
CA TYR A 96 -1.82 2.66 -19.00
C TYR A 96 -1.07 1.37 -18.69
N THR A 97 -0.37 1.37 -17.55
CA THR A 97 0.18 0.18 -16.89
C THR A 97 -0.34 0.16 -15.45
N LEU A 98 -0.86 -0.97 -15.01
CA LEU A 98 -1.24 -1.20 -13.62
C LEU A 98 -0.15 -2.01 -12.92
N GLU A 99 0.17 -1.64 -11.70
CA GLU A 99 1.14 -2.35 -10.88
C GLU A 99 0.60 -2.53 -9.46
N ALA A 100 0.97 -3.65 -8.85
CA ALA A 100 0.65 -3.95 -7.47
C ALA A 100 1.87 -4.56 -6.78
N ASP A 101 2.19 -4.06 -5.60
CA ASP A 101 3.18 -4.64 -4.69
C ASP A 101 2.49 -5.03 -3.40
N ALA A 102 2.89 -6.17 -2.82
CA ALA A 102 2.51 -6.56 -1.48
C ALA A 102 3.72 -7.16 -0.77
N HIS A 103 4.07 -6.63 0.40
CA HIS A 103 5.22 -7.04 1.21
C HIS A 103 4.77 -7.41 2.62
N LEU A 104 5.28 -8.50 3.13
CA LEU A 104 5.12 -8.95 4.50
C LEU A 104 6.48 -8.94 5.18
N GLY A 105 6.60 -8.20 6.29
CA GLY A 105 7.84 -8.04 7.03
C GLY A 105 7.73 -8.53 8.47
N LEU A 106 8.83 -9.01 9.01
CA LEU A 106 9.02 -9.25 10.44
C LEU A 106 10.07 -8.27 10.96
N GLN A 107 9.63 -7.31 11.77
CA GLN A 107 10.45 -6.19 12.19
C GLN A 107 10.69 -6.19 13.68
N ASN A 108 11.85 -5.69 14.09
CA ASN A 108 12.17 -5.41 15.47
C ASN A 108 11.86 -3.94 15.77
N TYR A 109 11.03 -3.74 16.77
CA TYR A 109 10.69 -2.41 17.29
C TYR A 109 11.66 -2.02 18.40
N SER A 110 12.10 -0.77 18.39
CA SER A 110 12.84 -0.15 19.50
C SER A 110 12.39 1.29 19.68
N SER A 111 12.20 1.69 20.93
CA SER A 111 11.79 3.05 21.30
C SER A 111 12.43 3.46 22.61
N VAL A 112 12.81 4.71 22.73
CA VAL A 112 13.36 5.26 23.97
C VAL A 112 12.36 5.19 25.13
N PRO A 113 11.10 5.64 24.97
CA PRO A 113 10.15 5.66 26.07
C PRO A 113 9.51 4.31 26.37
N SER A 114 9.39 3.40 25.42
CA SER A 114 8.61 2.15 25.60
C SER A 114 9.43 0.87 25.53
N GLY A 115 10.71 0.94 25.17
CA GLY A 115 11.61 -0.21 25.13
C GLY A 115 11.58 -0.95 23.79
N ARG A 116 11.71 -2.28 23.84
CA ARG A 116 11.87 -3.14 22.64
C ARG A 116 10.73 -4.15 22.54
N LEU A 117 10.35 -4.45 21.31
CA LEU A 117 9.43 -5.53 20.98
C LEU A 117 9.97 -6.24 19.73
N ASN A 118 10.15 -7.54 19.78
CA ASN A 118 10.60 -8.33 18.65
C ASN A 118 9.39 -8.84 17.83
N SER A 119 9.64 -9.10 16.56
CA SER A 119 8.66 -9.76 15.67
C SER A 119 7.35 -8.98 15.49
N VAL A 120 7.45 -7.67 15.27
CA VAL A 120 6.32 -6.87 14.80
C VAL A 120 6.02 -7.26 13.35
N LEU A 121 4.81 -7.74 13.10
CA LEU A 121 4.36 -8.04 11.75
C LEU A 121 4.05 -6.74 11.03
N ASN A 122 4.59 -6.58 9.83
CA ASN A 122 4.35 -5.46 8.95
C ASN A 122 3.71 -5.95 7.64
N LEU A 123 2.69 -5.26 7.18
CA LEU A 123 2.10 -5.44 5.85
C LEU A 123 2.16 -4.12 5.10
N ASP A 124 2.76 -4.13 3.93
CA ASP A 124 2.84 -2.98 3.03
C ASP A 124 2.24 -3.36 1.69
N THR A 125 1.28 -2.58 1.19
CA THR A 125 0.74 -2.77 -0.15
C THR A 125 0.78 -1.47 -0.93
N ARG A 126 1.06 -1.57 -2.22
CA ARG A 126 1.06 -0.46 -3.14
C ARG A 126 0.35 -0.85 -4.43
N TRP A 127 -0.56 -0.02 -4.84
CA TRP A 127 -1.31 -0.14 -6.09
C TRP A 127 -1.10 1.13 -6.89
N GLN A 128 -0.77 1.01 -8.16
CA GLN A 128 -0.59 2.20 -8.99
C GLN A 128 -1.08 1.99 -10.41
N ALA A 129 -1.62 3.07 -10.97
CA ALA A 129 -1.99 3.18 -12.36
C ALA A 129 -1.12 4.27 -12.98
N LEU A 130 -0.25 3.90 -13.92
CA LEU A 130 0.68 4.79 -14.59
C LEU A 130 0.27 4.95 -16.04
N ARG A 131 0.32 6.17 -16.54
CA ARG A 131 0.10 6.53 -17.95
C ARG A 131 1.40 6.98 -18.58
N ALA A 132 1.78 6.37 -19.69
CA ALA A 132 2.92 6.82 -20.47
C ALA A 132 2.63 8.18 -21.12
N SER A 133 3.62 9.07 -21.09
CA SER A 133 3.55 10.33 -21.84
C SER A 133 3.56 10.05 -23.35
N THR A 134 2.67 10.71 -24.09
CA THR A 134 2.64 10.59 -25.56
C THR A 134 3.81 11.31 -26.22
N ALA A 135 4.28 12.42 -25.63
CA ALA A 135 5.41 13.19 -26.15
C ALA A 135 6.77 12.60 -25.82
N GLN A 136 6.87 11.96 -24.64
CA GLN A 136 8.10 11.38 -24.11
C GLN A 136 7.80 10.04 -23.42
N PRO A 137 7.77 8.92 -24.16
CA PRO A 137 7.32 7.63 -23.65
C PRO A 137 8.17 7.06 -22.51
N GLN A 138 9.36 7.62 -22.26
CA GLN A 138 10.21 7.31 -21.10
C GLN A 138 9.59 7.82 -19.77
N TRP A 139 8.68 8.78 -19.83
CA TRP A 139 8.02 9.34 -18.67
C TRP A 139 6.63 8.74 -18.48
N GLN A 140 6.34 8.39 -17.25
CA GLN A 140 5.03 7.91 -16.81
C GLN A 140 4.58 8.73 -15.61
N TYR A 141 3.28 8.93 -15.46
CA TYR A 141 2.68 9.60 -14.31
C TYR A 141 1.31 8.99 -14.02
N GLY A 142 0.83 9.11 -12.81
CA GLY A 142 -0.44 8.48 -12.47
C GLY A 142 -0.91 8.72 -11.05
N LEU A 143 -1.59 7.73 -10.51
CA LEU A 143 -2.03 7.69 -9.12
C LEU A 143 -1.59 6.39 -8.48
N ALA A 144 -1.25 6.46 -7.19
CA ALA A 144 -0.94 5.28 -6.39
C ALA A 144 -1.67 5.34 -5.04
N LEU A 145 -2.08 4.16 -4.57
CA LEU A 145 -2.60 3.92 -3.24
C LEU A 145 -1.59 3.07 -2.46
N HIS A 146 -1.12 3.58 -1.33
CA HIS A 146 -0.28 2.83 -0.41
C HIS A 146 -1.06 2.52 0.86
N THR A 147 -0.96 1.28 1.34
CA THR A 147 -1.45 0.90 2.66
C THR A 147 -0.31 0.25 3.43
N HIS A 148 -0.10 0.71 4.65
CA HIS A 148 0.93 0.22 5.55
C HIS A 148 0.32 -0.10 6.90
N ALA A 149 0.48 -1.32 7.37
CA ALA A 149 -0.03 -1.78 8.66
C ALA A 149 1.08 -2.38 9.51
N ASN A 150 1.15 -1.96 10.77
CA ASN A 150 2.01 -2.54 11.78
C ASN A 150 1.15 -3.19 12.86
N PHE A 151 1.41 -4.47 13.11
CA PHE A 151 0.69 -5.26 14.11
C PHE A 151 1.60 -5.48 15.32
N PHE A 152 1.51 -4.56 16.28
CA PHE A 152 2.27 -4.65 17.53
C PHE A 152 1.55 -5.57 18.50
N ARG A 153 1.85 -6.85 18.43
CA ARG A 153 1.28 -7.87 19.33
C ARG A 153 2.23 -8.17 20.48
N GLY A 154 1.72 -8.02 21.70
CA GLY A 154 2.49 -8.31 22.91
C GLY A 154 2.88 -7.07 23.70
N THR A 155 3.85 -7.27 24.59
CA THR A 155 4.30 -6.25 25.55
C THR A 155 5.78 -5.96 25.31
N THR A 156 6.14 -4.70 25.30
CA THR A 156 7.53 -4.26 25.18
C THR A 156 8.36 -4.63 26.42
N SER A 157 9.69 -4.53 26.31
CA SER A 157 10.62 -4.81 27.42
C SER A 157 10.42 -3.92 28.66
N LEU A 158 9.73 -2.80 28.53
CA LEU A 158 9.39 -1.89 29.64
C LEU A 158 7.91 -2.01 30.07
N GLY A 159 7.19 -3.05 29.62
CA GLY A 159 5.83 -3.35 30.07
C GLY A 159 4.71 -2.61 29.34
N PHE A 160 5.00 -1.89 28.25
CA PHE A 160 3.95 -1.21 27.46
C PHE A 160 3.29 -2.18 26.48
N GLY A 161 1.96 -2.20 26.45
CA GLY A 161 1.19 -2.93 25.45
C GLY A 161 1.34 -2.31 24.06
N GLY A 162 1.41 -3.17 23.04
CA GLY A 162 1.40 -2.73 21.65
C GLY A 162 -0.02 -2.55 21.10
N TYR A 163 -0.15 -1.77 20.06
CA TYR A 163 -1.42 -1.53 19.34
C TYR A 163 -1.20 -1.49 17.83
N ASP A 164 -2.22 -1.83 17.07
CA ASP A 164 -2.14 -1.84 15.63
C ASP A 164 -2.17 -0.41 15.06
N ARG A 165 -1.38 -0.18 14.03
CA ARG A 165 -1.30 1.08 13.29
C ARG A 165 -1.55 0.81 11.82
N LEU A 166 -2.40 1.62 11.19
CA LEU A 166 -2.74 1.51 9.78
C LEU A 166 -2.62 2.88 9.12
N SER A 167 -1.86 2.96 8.05
CA SER A 167 -1.79 4.15 7.19
C SER A 167 -2.33 3.82 5.81
N THR A 168 -3.17 4.70 5.27
CA THR A 168 -3.64 4.64 3.88
C THR A 168 -3.32 5.98 3.21
N GLN A 169 -2.66 5.96 2.07
CA GLN A 169 -2.08 7.15 1.46
C GLN A 169 -2.29 7.14 -0.05
N VAL A 170 -2.69 8.28 -0.60
CA VAL A 170 -2.83 8.52 -2.04
C VAL A 170 -1.67 9.38 -2.51
N TRP A 171 -0.97 8.91 -3.54
CA TRP A 171 0.24 9.53 -4.08
C TRP A 171 0.07 9.88 -5.56
N LEU A 172 0.80 10.91 -5.99
CA LEU A 172 1.01 11.26 -7.39
C LEU A 172 2.42 10.81 -7.81
N PRO A 173 2.57 9.62 -8.43
CA PRO A 173 3.84 9.12 -8.93
C PRO A 173 4.22 9.77 -10.25
N VAL A 174 5.53 9.98 -10.43
CA VAL A 174 6.18 10.30 -11.70
C VAL A 174 7.39 9.39 -11.85
N ARG A 175 7.44 8.65 -12.95
CA ARG A 175 8.51 7.69 -13.24
C ARG A 175 9.20 8.01 -14.55
N TRP A 176 10.51 7.85 -14.57
CA TRP A 176 11.34 7.93 -15.75
C TRP A 176 12.14 6.64 -15.95
N HIS A 177 12.23 6.18 -17.19
CA HIS A 177 13.05 5.03 -17.58
C HIS A 177 14.13 5.46 -18.56
N SER A 178 15.36 4.94 -18.38
CA SER A 178 16.41 5.12 -19.38
C SER A 178 16.10 4.32 -20.65
N ALA A 179 16.54 4.83 -21.80
CA ALA A 179 16.43 4.15 -23.09
C ALA A 179 17.58 3.15 -23.29
N SER A 180 17.61 2.08 -22.51
CA SER A 180 18.65 1.05 -22.60
C SER A 180 18.03 -0.35 -22.54
N ALA A 181 18.78 -1.39 -22.97
CA ALA A 181 18.36 -2.78 -22.87
C ALA A 181 18.17 -3.23 -21.41
N GLN A 182 18.92 -2.63 -20.49
CA GLN A 182 18.79 -2.81 -19.04
C GLN A 182 18.47 -1.46 -18.41
N PRO A 183 17.21 -1.02 -18.45
CA PRO A 183 16.84 0.33 -18.08
C PRO A 183 17.01 0.57 -16.57
N TRP A 184 17.51 1.77 -16.26
CA TRP A 184 17.31 2.38 -14.96
C TRP A 184 15.91 2.94 -14.90
N ALA A 185 15.27 2.82 -13.74
CA ALA A 185 14.03 3.52 -13.44
C ALA A 185 14.23 4.44 -12.23
N PHE A 186 13.74 5.67 -12.35
CA PHE A 186 13.65 6.63 -11.27
C PHE A 186 12.19 6.96 -11.07
N ASP A 187 11.70 6.75 -9.85
CA ASP A 187 10.30 6.96 -9.47
C ASP A 187 10.26 7.94 -8.30
N ALA A 188 9.50 9.00 -8.43
CA ALA A 188 9.27 9.97 -7.39
C ALA A 188 7.78 10.16 -7.20
N GLY A 189 7.32 10.43 -5.98
CA GLY A 189 5.91 10.68 -5.74
C GLY A 189 5.66 11.71 -4.66
N TRP A 190 4.51 12.36 -4.80
CA TRP A 190 4.00 13.38 -3.89
C TRP A 190 2.77 12.87 -3.17
N LEU A 191 2.71 13.02 -1.85
CA LEU A 191 1.54 12.66 -1.06
C LEU A 191 0.43 13.68 -1.31
N LEU A 192 -0.70 13.21 -1.86
CA LEU A 192 -1.88 14.02 -2.07
C LEU A 192 -2.79 14.03 -0.83
N TRP A 193 -2.92 12.85 -0.21
CA TRP A 193 -3.74 12.64 0.97
C TRP A 193 -3.27 11.39 1.71
N GLY A 194 -3.35 11.41 3.03
CA GLY A 194 -3.07 10.26 3.87
C GLY A 194 -3.91 10.26 5.13
N GLU A 195 -4.25 9.07 5.59
CA GLU A 195 -4.92 8.82 6.85
C GLU A 195 -4.11 7.79 7.65
N HIS A 196 -3.94 8.06 8.93
CA HIS A 196 -3.28 7.16 9.87
C HIS A 196 -4.22 6.85 11.03
N VAL A 197 -4.42 5.57 11.30
CA VAL A 197 -5.27 5.07 12.39
C VAL A 197 -4.41 4.37 13.43
N SER A 198 -4.45 4.85 14.67
CA SER A 198 -3.83 4.25 15.85
C SER A 198 -4.90 3.60 16.72
N ARG A 199 -4.87 2.27 16.88
CA ARG A 199 -5.88 1.51 17.65
C ARG A 199 -5.54 1.47 19.14
N LEU A 200 -5.59 2.61 19.80
CA LEU A 200 -5.25 2.75 21.23
C LEU A 200 -6.17 1.96 22.17
N SER A 201 -7.41 1.69 21.75
CA SER A 201 -8.37 0.85 22.47
C SER A 201 -7.87 -0.58 22.72
N GLN A 202 -6.90 -1.06 21.94
CA GLN A 202 -6.27 -2.37 22.15
C GLN A 202 -5.33 -2.41 23.37
N VAL A 203 -4.76 -1.26 23.76
CA VAL A 203 -3.91 -1.13 24.97
C VAL A 203 -4.78 -0.89 26.20
N ASN A 204 -5.76 -0.03 26.07
CA ASN A 204 -6.70 0.30 27.13
C ASN A 204 -8.10 0.55 26.53
N PRO A 205 -9.12 -0.26 26.86
CA PRO A 205 -10.47 -0.13 26.33
C PRO A 205 -11.15 1.24 26.59
N HIS A 206 -10.63 2.01 27.54
CA HIS A 206 -11.13 3.36 27.83
C HIS A 206 -10.52 4.44 26.91
N LEU A 207 -9.49 4.11 26.14
CA LEU A 207 -8.91 5.01 25.13
C LEU A 207 -9.68 4.90 23.82
N GLN A 208 -9.85 6.02 23.15
CA GLN A 208 -10.41 6.06 21.80
C GLN A 208 -9.33 5.80 20.77
N ASP A 209 -9.68 5.07 19.70
CA ASP A 209 -8.85 4.98 18.51
C ASP A 209 -8.73 6.35 17.87
N VAL A 210 -7.56 6.66 17.37
CA VAL A 210 -7.25 7.98 16.79
C VAL A 210 -7.05 7.86 15.30
N THR A 211 -7.66 8.78 14.55
CA THR A 211 -7.50 8.90 13.12
C THR A 211 -6.96 10.30 12.80
N ASN A 212 -5.73 10.32 12.25
CA ASN A 212 -5.02 11.54 11.90
C ASN A 212 -4.87 11.66 10.38
N GLN A 213 -4.80 12.89 9.85
CA GLN A 213 -4.58 13.15 8.44
C GLN A 213 -3.14 13.59 8.18
N GLN A 214 -2.53 13.01 7.15
CA GLN A 214 -1.21 13.36 6.63
C GLN A 214 -1.37 14.00 5.25
N ARG A 215 -0.73 15.14 5.01
CA ARG A 215 -0.91 15.93 3.77
C ARG A 215 0.38 16.25 3.05
N LYS A 216 1.52 15.93 3.66
CA LYS A 216 2.85 16.23 3.10
C LYS A 216 3.71 14.98 3.16
N GLY A 217 4.29 14.62 2.04
CA GLY A 217 5.23 13.53 1.94
C GLY A 217 5.81 13.44 0.54
N VAL A 218 6.96 12.82 0.45
CA VAL A 218 7.62 12.50 -0.81
C VAL A 218 8.21 11.11 -0.72
N TYR A 219 8.27 10.41 -1.85
CA TYR A 219 9.13 9.25 -1.98
C TYR A 219 10.03 9.38 -3.20
N LEU A 220 11.16 8.70 -3.13
CA LEU A 220 12.10 8.51 -4.23
C LEU A 220 12.45 7.03 -4.31
N GLN A 221 12.45 6.48 -5.51
CA GLN A 221 12.91 5.12 -5.77
C GLN A 221 13.84 5.11 -6.96
N ILE A 222 14.89 4.31 -6.87
CA ILE A 222 15.76 3.95 -7.98
C ILE A 222 15.72 2.44 -8.13
N SER A 223 15.65 1.96 -9.35
CA SER A 223 15.81 0.54 -9.67
C SER A 223 16.51 0.34 -11.00
N LYS A 224 17.00 -0.87 -11.23
CA LYS A 224 17.66 -1.25 -12.46
C LYS A 224 17.28 -2.66 -12.88
N ASN A 225 16.78 -2.83 -14.09
CA ASN A 225 16.59 -4.16 -14.65
C ASN A 225 17.91 -4.78 -15.06
N VAL A 226 18.18 -6.00 -14.61
CA VAL A 226 19.38 -6.76 -14.89
C VAL A 226 18.97 -8.14 -15.43
N HIS A 227 19.41 -8.46 -16.62
CA HIS A 227 19.26 -9.81 -17.19
C HIS A 227 20.41 -10.68 -16.72
N THR A 228 20.09 -11.83 -16.16
CA THR A 228 21.05 -12.83 -15.72
C THR A 228 20.66 -14.20 -16.27
N ASP A 229 21.58 -15.17 -16.16
CA ASP A 229 21.28 -16.57 -16.52
C ASP A 229 20.15 -17.18 -15.67
N LEU A 230 19.90 -16.63 -14.48
CA LEU A 230 18.85 -17.06 -13.56
C LEU A 230 17.50 -16.38 -13.82
N GLY A 231 17.43 -15.41 -14.75
CA GLY A 231 16.22 -14.66 -15.07
C GLY A 231 16.42 -13.15 -14.98
N GLU A 232 15.30 -12.44 -14.95
CA GLU A 232 15.28 -10.98 -14.80
C GLU A 232 15.26 -10.60 -13.32
N MET A 233 16.16 -9.71 -12.94
CA MET A 233 16.29 -9.19 -11.59
C MET A 233 16.18 -7.68 -11.61
N GLU A 234 15.53 -7.10 -10.56
CA GLU A 234 15.41 -5.66 -10.38
C GLU A 234 15.82 -5.30 -8.93
N PRO A 235 17.12 -5.03 -8.68
CA PRO A 235 17.51 -4.38 -7.44
C PRO A 235 16.88 -2.99 -7.35
N TYR A 236 16.41 -2.63 -6.16
CA TYR A 236 15.81 -1.33 -5.90
C TYR A 236 16.20 -0.77 -4.54
N ALA A 237 16.15 0.55 -4.44
CA ALA A 237 16.18 1.29 -3.20
C ALA A 237 15.09 2.35 -3.23
N ARG A 238 14.29 2.44 -2.16
CA ARG A 238 13.20 3.39 -2.00
C ARG A 238 13.34 4.11 -0.67
N TRP A 239 13.27 5.42 -0.71
CA TRP A 239 13.14 6.27 0.46
C TRP A 239 11.78 6.97 0.43
N THR A 240 11.10 6.99 1.57
CA THR A 240 9.82 7.69 1.76
C THR A 240 9.92 8.54 3.00
N TRP A 241 9.50 9.79 2.90
CA TRP A 241 9.34 10.71 4.00
C TRP A 241 7.90 11.22 4.05
N VAL A 242 7.31 11.24 5.25
CA VAL A 242 5.99 11.78 5.51
C VAL A 242 6.09 12.72 6.70
N ASP A 243 5.51 13.92 6.59
CA ASP A 243 5.50 14.94 7.64
C ASP A 243 4.52 14.58 8.77
N ASN A 244 4.58 15.31 9.86
CA ASN A 244 3.62 15.18 10.96
C ASN A 244 2.18 15.25 10.44
N SER A 245 1.31 14.46 11.04
CA SER A 245 -0.13 14.57 10.79
C SER A 245 -0.71 15.83 11.46
N ASP A 246 -2.01 16.07 11.24
CA ASP A 246 -2.81 16.96 12.07
C ASP A 246 -2.87 16.47 13.52
N VAL A 247 -3.17 17.36 14.45
CA VAL A 247 -3.39 17.04 15.86
C VAL A 247 -4.87 16.74 16.07
N ARG A 248 -5.17 15.59 16.68
CA ARG A 248 -6.52 15.22 17.15
C ARG A 248 -6.57 15.23 18.66
N TRP A 249 -7.60 15.85 19.20
CA TRP A 249 -7.82 15.87 20.64
C TRP A 249 -8.63 14.64 21.05
N VAL A 250 -8.05 13.83 21.92
CA VAL A 250 -8.65 12.61 22.44
C VAL A 250 -8.89 12.76 23.95
N THR A 251 -10.05 12.28 24.40
CA THR A 251 -10.38 12.24 25.83
C THR A 251 -9.58 11.10 26.48
N VAL A 252 -8.79 11.42 27.49
CA VAL A 252 -7.98 10.45 28.26
C VAL A 252 -8.49 10.24 29.67
N GLY A 253 -9.50 11.02 30.11
CA GLY A 253 -10.15 10.92 31.41
C GLY A 253 -11.23 12.00 31.56
N PRO A 254 -12.01 12.00 32.67
CA PRO A 254 -13.05 12.99 32.92
C PRO A 254 -12.47 14.40 32.88
N GLY A 255 -12.92 15.21 31.90
CA GLY A 255 -12.45 16.61 31.72
C GLY A 255 -11.01 16.75 31.24
N GLN A 256 -10.32 15.68 30.86
CA GLN A 256 -8.95 15.70 30.37
C GLN A 256 -8.91 15.32 28.88
N ALA A 257 -8.33 16.22 28.07
CA ALA A 257 -8.07 15.95 26.67
C ALA A 257 -6.56 16.04 26.38
N ARG A 258 -6.07 15.17 25.55
CA ARG A 258 -4.68 15.15 25.06
C ARG A 258 -4.67 15.28 23.56
N GLY A 259 -3.80 16.13 23.03
CA GLY A 259 -3.51 16.17 21.61
C GLY A 259 -2.69 14.95 21.18
N ASP A 260 -3.17 14.23 20.18
CA ASP A 260 -2.47 13.10 19.58
C ASP A 260 -2.21 13.36 18.10
N TYR A 261 -1.06 12.97 17.61
CA TYR A 261 -0.66 13.12 16.21
C TYR A 261 0.32 12.03 15.82
N GLU A 262 0.30 11.68 14.55
CA GLU A 262 1.32 10.79 13.98
C GLU A 262 2.58 11.60 13.68
N PRO A 263 3.73 11.26 14.29
CA PRO A 263 4.98 11.96 14.05
C PRO A 263 5.47 11.80 12.60
N ARG A 264 6.27 12.74 12.15
CA ARG A 264 7.02 12.59 10.89
C ARG A 264 7.80 11.29 10.89
N ASN A 265 7.84 10.66 9.74
CA ASN A 265 8.54 9.39 9.61
C ASN A 265 9.37 9.32 8.33
N ASN A 266 10.38 8.46 8.39
CA ASN A 266 11.21 8.09 7.25
C ASN A 266 11.15 6.57 7.11
N ARG A 267 11.11 6.10 5.87
CA ARG A 267 11.19 4.68 5.53
C ARG A 267 12.23 4.50 4.44
N LEU A 268 13.19 3.63 4.67
CA LEU A 268 14.12 3.15 3.67
C LEU A 268 13.84 1.68 3.40
N GLN A 269 13.63 1.33 2.15
CA GLN A 269 13.48 -0.05 1.69
C GLN A 269 14.57 -0.32 0.66
N VAL A 270 15.29 -1.43 0.81
CA VAL A 270 16.24 -1.91 -0.18
C VAL A 270 15.93 -3.37 -0.47
N GLY A 271 15.96 -3.76 -1.72
CA GLY A 271 15.57 -5.12 -2.06
C GLY A 271 15.88 -5.53 -3.48
N LEU A 272 15.44 -6.72 -3.79
CA LEU A 272 15.56 -7.36 -5.08
C LEU A 272 14.22 -7.94 -5.48
N LYS A 273 13.75 -7.62 -6.68
CA LYS A 273 12.66 -8.33 -7.33
C LYS A 273 13.25 -9.29 -8.36
N TRP A 274 12.64 -10.45 -8.55
CA TRP A 274 13.03 -11.37 -9.62
C TRP A 274 11.82 -12.04 -10.22
N GLN A 275 11.86 -12.15 -11.54
CA GLN A 275 10.84 -12.81 -12.32
C GLN A 275 11.17 -14.29 -12.42
N LEU A 276 10.25 -15.14 -11.96
CA LEU A 276 10.31 -16.57 -12.19
C LEU A 276 9.99 -16.84 -13.66
N ARG A 277 10.79 -17.67 -14.30
CA ARG A 277 10.56 -18.17 -15.66
C ARG A 277 9.61 -19.34 -15.64
#